data_9b9a74905b791807b485859fa9a20033
#
_entry.id   9b9a74905b791807b485859fa9a20033
#
_cell.length_a   1.000
_cell.length_b   1.000
_cell.length_c   1.000
_cell.angle_alpha   90.00
_cell.angle_beta   90.00
_cell.angle_gamma   90.00
#
_symmetry.space_group_name_H-M   'P 1'
#
loop_
_entity.id
_entity.type
_entity.pdbx_description
1 polymer ?
#
loop_
_entity_poly.entity_id
_entity_poly.type
_entity_poly.pdbx_seq_one_letter_code
_entity_poly.pdbx_strand_id
1 'polypeptide(L)'
;MKSQKNTEVSQLSLAKKAIMDNQESEILKKFASQFIGELIQKFIDVIDDCSMEDLHYVPVGTGNHIGFLAWHVMRSIDNVIFFAFDREKPIWLQKKYNELMDLPKIDQGTDYSSEEANQLVIHDKNHLIHYCKDLAKAIDEKILNVDDHYLFEINKVVPWGEIPRIESIGKMMIAHGNEHLGEAQAILSITKNK
;
A
#
# COMPACT_ATOMS: atom_id res chain seq x y z
N MET A 1 22.56 37.27 -35.46
CA MET A 1 22.45 35.84 -35.81
C MET A 1 23.01 34.85 -34.77
N LYS A 2 24.18 35.06 -34.13
CA LYS A 2 24.66 34.13 -33.05
C LYS A 2 23.79 34.09 -31.79
N SER A 3 23.20 35.20 -31.38
CA SER A 3 22.36 35.27 -30.16
C SER A 3 21.05 34.49 -30.29
N GLN A 4 20.37 34.54 -31.42
CA GLN A 4 19.12 33.82 -31.69
C GLN A 4 19.34 32.28 -31.73
N LYS A 5 20.40 31.80 -32.35
CA LYS A 5 20.73 30.36 -32.35
C LYS A 5 21.00 29.78 -30.96
N ASN A 6 21.65 30.54 -30.07
CA ASN A 6 21.92 30.10 -28.71
C ASN A 6 20.61 30.02 -27.87
N THR A 7 19.64 30.91 -28.10
CA THR A 7 18.34 30.91 -27.42
C THR A 7 17.49 29.73 -27.89
N GLU A 8 17.46 29.43 -29.19
CA GLU A 8 16.73 28.27 -29.73
C GLU A 8 17.30 26.92 -29.25
N VAL A 9 18.63 26.78 -29.21
CA VAL A 9 19.28 25.56 -28.69
C VAL A 9 18.99 25.38 -27.19
N SER A 10 18.97 26.46 -26.42
CA SER A 10 18.62 26.43 -24.99
C SER A 10 17.16 26.05 -24.78
N GLN A 11 16.24 26.61 -25.55
CA GLN A 11 14.79 26.27 -25.46
C GLN A 11 14.53 24.81 -25.88
N LEU A 12 15.20 24.32 -26.91
CA LEU A 12 15.08 22.90 -27.36
C LEU A 12 15.63 21.93 -26.32
N SER A 13 16.69 22.29 -25.61
CA SER A 13 17.26 21.52 -24.50
C SER A 13 16.33 21.45 -23.31
N LEU A 14 15.72 22.58 -22.92
CA LEU A 14 14.75 22.66 -21.84
C LEU A 14 13.46 21.87 -22.17
N ALA A 15 12.97 21.97 -23.41
CA ALA A 15 11.81 21.21 -23.84
C ALA A 15 12.07 19.69 -23.85
N LYS A 16 13.25 19.25 -24.32
CA LYS A 16 13.64 17.82 -24.26
C LYS A 16 13.73 17.33 -22.82
N LYS A 17 14.33 18.12 -21.91
CA LYS A 17 14.40 17.77 -20.49
C LYS A 17 13.02 17.63 -19.89
N ALA A 18 12.12 18.59 -20.11
CA ALA A 18 10.74 18.54 -19.60
C ALA A 18 9.97 17.31 -20.13
N ILE A 19 10.16 16.93 -21.39
CA ILE A 19 9.53 15.73 -21.96
C ILE A 19 10.09 14.46 -21.32
N MET A 20 11.39 14.38 -21.05
CA MET A 20 12.00 13.23 -20.37
C MET A 20 11.54 13.14 -18.93
N ASP A 21 11.52 14.24 -18.19
CA ASP A 21 11.06 14.29 -16.81
C ASP A 21 9.59 13.83 -16.69
N ASN A 22 8.73 14.21 -17.64
CA ASN A 22 7.33 13.76 -17.70
C ASN A 22 7.23 12.25 -18.01
N GLN A 23 8.04 11.72 -18.94
CA GLN A 23 8.04 10.28 -19.24
C GLN A 23 8.51 9.44 -18.07
N GLU A 24 9.51 9.89 -17.33
CA GLU A 24 10.02 9.20 -16.14
C GLU A 24 8.95 9.19 -15.03
N SER A 25 8.26 10.32 -14.79
CA SER A 25 7.17 10.40 -13.85
C SER A 25 6.03 9.44 -14.19
N GLU A 26 5.59 9.38 -15.44
CA GLU A 26 4.55 8.48 -15.90
C GLU A 26 4.92 6.99 -15.72
N ILE A 27 6.20 6.64 -15.97
CA ILE A 27 6.67 5.27 -15.73
C ILE A 27 6.62 4.94 -14.24
N LEU A 28 7.05 5.86 -13.36
CA LEU A 28 7.04 5.65 -11.91
C LEU A 28 5.63 5.58 -11.33
N LYS A 29 4.69 6.40 -11.81
CA LYS A 29 3.27 6.32 -11.43
C LYS A 29 2.69 4.95 -11.78
N LYS A 30 2.89 4.48 -13.01
CA LYS A 30 2.45 3.15 -13.44
C LYS A 30 3.10 2.04 -12.64
N PHE A 31 4.40 2.11 -12.40
CA PHE A 31 5.13 1.15 -11.56
C PHE A 31 4.52 1.10 -10.15
N ALA A 32 4.36 2.24 -9.49
CA ALA A 32 3.83 2.32 -8.15
C ALA A 32 2.39 1.74 -8.08
N SER A 33 1.49 2.20 -8.97
CA SER A 33 0.11 1.72 -9.03
C SER A 33 0.05 0.21 -9.30
N GLN A 34 0.78 -0.28 -10.29
CA GLN A 34 0.79 -1.70 -10.65
C GLN A 34 1.27 -2.59 -9.49
N PHE A 35 2.43 -2.30 -8.90
CA PHE A 35 3.00 -3.18 -7.86
C PHE A 35 2.22 -3.14 -6.54
N ILE A 36 1.62 -2.00 -6.19
CA ILE A 36 0.69 -1.93 -5.05
C ILE A 36 -0.57 -2.73 -5.37
N GLY A 37 -1.14 -2.58 -6.56
CA GLY A 37 -2.32 -3.31 -7.00
C GLY A 37 -2.10 -4.82 -7.02
N GLU A 38 -0.96 -5.30 -7.52
CA GLU A 38 -0.57 -6.72 -7.52
C GLU A 38 -0.42 -7.27 -6.09
N LEU A 39 0.19 -6.51 -5.18
CA LEU A 39 0.30 -6.90 -3.78
C LEU A 39 -1.08 -7.07 -3.13
N ILE A 40 -1.96 -6.07 -3.30
CA ILE A 40 -3.33 -6.11 -2.77
C ILE A 40 -4.10 -7.30 -3.36
N GLN A 41 -3.99 -7.55 -4.66
CA GLN A 41 -4.66 -8.68 -5.32
C GLN A 41 -4.19 -10.03 -4.75
N LYS A 42 -2.89 -10.20 -4.54
CA LYS A 42 -2.34 -11.43 -3.92
C LYS A 42 -2.85 -11.65 -2.50
N PHE A 43 -3.03 -10.59 -1.70
CA PHE A 43 -3.70 -10.71 -0.40
C PHE A 43 -5.17 -11.10 -0.54
N ILE A 44 -5.90 -10.54 -1.51
CA ILE A 44 -7.28 -10.93 -1.81
C ILE A 44 -7.33 -12.43 -2.13
N ASP A 45 -6.44 -12.92 -2.97
CA ASP A 45 -6.38 -14.34 -3.37
C ASP A 45 -6.12 -15.24 -2.15
N VAL A 46 -5.20 -14.85 -1.26
CA VAL A 46 -4.92 -15.58 0.00
C VAL A 46 -6.15 -15.59 0.92
N ILE A 47 -6.82 -14.44 1.11
CA ILE A 47 -8.01 -14.33 1.97
C ILE A 47 -9.16 -15.15 1.39
N ASP A 48 -9.36 -15.09 0.08
CA ASP A 48 -10.45 -15.81 -0.60
C ASP A 48 -10.29 -17.33 -0.48
N ASP A 49 -9.05 -17.82 -0.55
CA ASP A 49 -8.73 -19.25 -0.40
C ASP A 49 -8.76 -19.75 1.07
N CYS A 50 -8.86 -18.87 2.06
CA CYS A 50 -9.01 -19.22 3.47
C CYS A 50 -10.44 -19.57 3.84
N SER A 51 -10.62 -20.59 4.70
CA SER A 51 -11.78 -20.66 5.59
C SER A 51 -11.67 -19.58 6.69
N MET A 52 -12.75 -19.31 7.43
CA MET A 52 -12.68 -18.39 8.58
C MET A 52 -11.76 -18.93 9.70
N GLU A 53 -11.63 -20.25 9.83
CA GLU A 53 -10.70 -20.90 10.76
C GLU A 53 -9.25 -20.70 10.31
N ASP A 54 -8.95 -20.91 9.01
CA ASP A 54 -7.61 -20.68 8.45
C ASP A 54 -7.16 -19.23 8.59
N LEU A 55 -8.11 -18.29 8.39
CA LEU A 55 -7.85 -16.86 8.46
C LEU A 55 -7.32 -16.42 9.84
N HIS A 56 -7.74 -17.12 10.91
CA HIS A 56 -7.36 -16.85 12.31
C HIS A 56 -6.37 -17.88 12.87
N TYR A 57 -5.91 -18.80 12.06
CA TYR A 57 -4.97 -19.82 12.52
C TYR A 57 -3.58 -19.21 12.78
N VAL A 58 -3.05 -19.44 13.97
CA VAL A 58 -1.69 -19.04 14.38
C VAL A 58 -0.82 -20.30 14.47
N PRO A 59 0.15 -20.47 13.58
CA PRO A 59 1.10 -21.58 13.67
C PRO A 59 1.94 -21.49 14.94
N VAL A 60 2.31 -22.64 15.50
CA VAL A 60 3.19 -22.71 16.67
C VAL A 60 4.53 -22.05 16.34
N GLY A 61 4.95 -21.07 17.15
CA GLY A 61 6.22 -20.35 16.97
C GLY A 61 6.14 -19.14 16.03
N THR A 62 4.94 -18.79 15.52
CA THR A 62 4.68 -17.52 14.81
C THR A 62 3.85 -16.57 15.69
N GLY A 63 3.84 -15.29 15.34
CA GLY A 63 3.14 -14.28 16.14
C GLY A 63 1.78 -13.86 15.58
N ASN A 64 1.52 -14.10 14.29
CA ASN A 64 0.40 -13.48 13.59
C ASN A 64 -0.43 -14.50 12.81
N HIS A 65 -1.69 -14.16 12.54
CA HIS A 65 -2.57 -14.90 11.64
C HIS A 65 -2.85 -14.11 10.36
N ILE A 66 -3.34 -14.78 9.30
CA ILE A 66 -3.54 -14.20 7.97
C ILE A 66 -4.44 -12.95 8.02
N GLY A 67 -5.52 -12.99 8.79
CA GLY A 67 -6.45 -11.86 8.91
C GLY A 67 -5.80 -10.60 9.47
N PHE A 68 -4.94 -10.74 10.50
CA PHE A 68 -4.17 -9.63 11.04
C PHE A 68 -3.17 -9.09 10.02
N LEU A 69 -2.38 -9.95 9.39
CA LEU A 69 -1.36 -9.56 8.41
C LEU A 69 -1.99 -8.77 7.25
N ALA A 70 -3.09 -9.28 6.70
CA ALA A 70 -3.80 -8.61 5.63
C ALA A 70 -4.37 -7.25 6.07
N TRP A 71 -5.06 -7.19 7.21
CA TRP A 71 -5.58 -5.93 7.73
C TRP A 71 -4.46 -4.93 8.00
N HIS A 72 -3.38 -5.33 8.65
CA HIS A 72 -2.24 -4.49 8.97
C HIS A 72 -1.62 -3.86 7.71
N VAL A 73 -1.34 -4.67 6.69
CA VAL A 73 -0.75 -4.18 5.44
C VAL A 73 -1.69 -3.21 4.74
N MET A 74 -2.97 -3.55 4.59
CA MET A 74 -3.95 -2.67 3.93
C MET A 74 -4.13 -1.36 4.70
N ARG A 75 -4.22 -1.40 6.03
CA ARG A 75 -4.32 -0.21 6.87
C ARG A 75 -3.09 0.69 6.76
N SER A 76 -1.90 0.08 6.71
CA SER A 76 -0.63 0.79 6.57
C SER A 76 -0.54 1.50 5.21
N ILE A 77 -0.88 0.82 4.12
CA ILE A 77 -0.92 1.40 2.78
C ILE A 77 -1.92 2.58 2.72
N ASP A 78 -3.15 2.34 3.18
CA ASP A 78 -4.22 3.34 3.20
C ASP A 78 -3.82 4.60 3.99
N ASN A 79 -3.26 4.40 5.18
CA ASN A 79 -2.84 5.50 6.04
C ASN A 79 -1.69 6.32 5.42
N VAL A 80 -0.72 5.66 4.78
CA VAL A 80 0.42 6.39 4.19
C VAL A 80 0.00 7.14 2.94
N ILE A 81 -0.72 6.50 2.00
CA ILE A 81 -1.12 7.13 0.73
C ILE A 81 -2.07 8.31 0.94
N PHE A 82 -3.05 8.16 1.82
CA PHE A 82 -4.06 9.20 1.99
C PHE A 82 -3.72 10.16 3.12
N PHE A 83 -3.37 9.67 4.31
CA PHE A 83 -3.17 10.54 5.45
C PHE A 83 -1.74 11.07 5.57
N ALA A 84 -0.72 10.22 5.50
CA ALA A 84 0.66 10.67 5.71
C ALA A 84 1.13 11.57 4.57
N PHE A 85 0.78 11.25 3.31
CA PHE A 85 1.16 12.04 2.16
C PHE A 85 0.34 13.35 2.06
N ASP A 86 -0.98 13.27 2.14
CA ASP A 86 -1.84 14.40 1.72
C ASP A 86 -2.80 14.91 2.81
N ARG A 87 -2.78 14.32 4.01
CA ARG A 87 -3.72 14.62 5.10
C ARG A 87 -5.18 14.35 4.74
N GLU A 88 -5.41 13.53 3.75
CA GLU A 88 -6.74 13.06 3.37
C GLU A 88 -7.23 11.97 4.33
N LYS A 89 -8.54 11.82 4.41
CA LYS A 89 -9.16 10.75 5.19
C LYS A 89 -8.91 9.40 4.49
N PRO A 90 -8.34 8.38 5.17
CA PRO A 90 -8.16 7.05 4.59
C PRO A 90 -9.47 6.40 4.12
N ILE A 91 -9.42 5.53 3.12
CA ILE A 91 -10.59 4.76 2.60
C ILE A 91 -11.27 3.98 3.72
N TRP A 92 -10.49 3.43 4.65
CA TRP A 92 -10.94 2.80 5.89
C TRP A 92 -12.02 3.60 6.62
N LEU A 93 -11.79 4.91 6.75
CA LEU A 93 -12.70 5.81 7.44
C LEU A 93 -13.72 6.45 6.51
N GLN A 94 -13.40 6.67 5.22
CA GLN A 94 -14.34 7.23 4.26
C GLN A 94 -15.55 6.32 4.07
N LYS A 95 -15.29 5.00 3.95
CA LYS A 95 -16.31 3.97 3.72
C LYS A 95 -16.74 3.25 5.00
N LYS A 96 -16.28 3.73 6.17
CA LYS A 96 -16.66 3.23 7.49
C LYS A 96 -16.36 1.74 7.70
N TYR A 97 -15.28 1.22 7.11
CA TYR A 97 -14.87 -0.16 7.32
C TYR A 97 -14.54 -0.48 8.77
N ASN A 98 -14.04 0.52 9.53
CA ASN A 98 -13.84 0.39 10.98
C ASN A 98 -15.13 0.06 11.74
N GLU A 99 -16.26 0.65 11.35
CA GLU A 99 -17.57 0.37 11.96
C GLU A 99 -18.13 -0.97 11.46
N LEU A 100 -18.00 -1.24 10.15
CA LEU A 100 -18.50 -2.46 9.52
C LEU A 100 -17.80 -3.73 10.03
N MET A 101 -16.49 -3.64 10.30
CA MET A 101 -15.69 -4.79 10.73
C MET A 101 -15.48 -4.84 12.25
N ASP A 102 -15.96 -3.85 13.01
CA ASP A 102 -15.73 -3.67 14.45
C ASP A 102 -14.23 -3.70 14.80
N LEU A 103 -13.42 -2.94 14.04
CA LEU A 103 -11.98 -2.89 14.18
C LEU A 103 -11.50 -1.47 14.51
N PRO A 104 -10.24 -1.31 15.02
CA PRO A 104 -9.72 -0.03 15.45
C PRO A 104 -9.85 1.07 14.39
N LYS A 105 -10.33 2.23 14.83
CA LYS A 105 -10.58 3.37 13.94
C LYS A 105 -9.32 3.98 13.37
N ILE A 106 -8.29 4.15 14.21
CA ILE A 106 -7.06 4.89 13.84
C ILE A 106 -5.88 3.93 13.69
N ASP A 107 -5.82 2.91 14.54
CA ASP A 107 -4.73 1.97 14.60
C ASP A 107 -4.59 1.14 13.31
N GLN A 108 -3.39 0.66 13.10
CA GLN A 108 -3.03 -0.20 11.97
C GLN A 108 -2.22 -1.42 12.42
N GLY A 109 -2.09 -1.66 13.74
CA GLY A 109 -1.39 -2.81 14.30
C GLY A 109 0.14 -2.69 14.29
N THR A 110 0.69 -1.49 14.10
CA THR A 110 2.14 -1.26 14.21
C THR A 110 2.57 -1.48 15.66
N ASP A 111 3.66 -2.22 15.84
CA ASP A 111 4.23 -2.57 17.15
C ASP A 111 3.31 -3.42 18.06
N TYR A 112 2.27 -4.03 17.52
CA TYR A 112 1.45 -4.97 18.28
C TYR A 112 2.29 -6.17 18.71
N SER A 113 2.13 -6.56 19.97
CA SER A 113 2.58 -7.87 20.44
C SER A 113 1.80 -9.00 19.73
N SER A 114 2.35 -10.20 19.73
CA SER A 114 1.64 -11.35 19.18
C SER A 114 0.28 -11.60 19.84
N GLU A 115 0.15 -11.28 21.14
CA GLU A 115 -1.11 -11.39 21.87
C GLU A 115 -2.15 -10.38 21.34
N GLU A 116 -1.77 -9.12 21.18
CA GLU A 116 -2.65 -8.08 20.62
C GLU A 116 -3.04 -8.39 19.16
N ALA A 117 -2.09 -8.82 18.34
CA ALA A 117 -2.35 -9.23 16.95
C ALA A 117 -3.35 -10.38 16.87
N ASN A 118 -3.26 -11.36 17.79
CA ASN A 118 -4.12 -12.53 17.82
C ASN A 118 -5.54 -12.24 18.40
N GLN A 119 -5.70 -11.12 19.10
CA GLN A 119 -7.03 -10.67 19.57
C GLN A 119 -7.83 -9.97 18.48
N LEU A 120 -7.19 -9.61 17.34
CA LEU A 120 -7.91 -9.01 16.22
C LEU A 120 -8.72 -10.07 15.48
N VAL A 121 -10.04 -9.90 15.41
CA VAL A 121 -10.95 -10.87 14.80
C VAL A 121 -11.61 -10.28 13.56
N ILE A 122 -11.45 -10.93 12.43
CA ILE A 122 -12.17 -10.65 11.19
C ILE A 122 -13.46 -11.47 11.21
N HIS A 123 -14.60 -10.85 11.45
CA HIS A 123 -15.89 -11.55 11.56
C HIS A 123 -16.45 -12.01 10.21
N ASP A 124 -16.12 -11.30 9.12
CA ASP A 124 -16.47 -11.66 7.74
C ASP A 124 -15.33 -11.29 6.79
N LYS A 125 -14.72 -12.31 6.17
CA LYS A 125 -13.62 -12.11 5.21
C LYS A 125 -14.03 -11.29 3.99
N ASN A 126 -15.31 -11.30 3.61
CA ASN A 126 -15.80 -10.53 2.48
C ASN A 126 -15.70 -9.02 2.73
N HIS A 127 -15.90 -8.57 3.96
CA HIS A 127 -15.70 -7.16 4.30
C HIS A 127 -14.24 -6.74 4.12
N LEU A 128 -13.28 -7.58 4.52
CA LEU A 128 -11.85 -7.34 4.31
C LEU A 128 -11.51 -7.33 2.81
N ILE A 129 -12.03 -8.28 2.03
CA ILE A 129 -11.86 -8.33 0.57
C ILE A 129 -12.43 -7.07 -0.09
N HIS A 130 -13.61 -6.61 0.31
CA HIS A 130 -14.21 -5.38 -0.21
C HIS A 130 -13.36 -4.15 0.11
N TYR A 131 -12.83 -4.07 1.33
CA TYR A 131 -11.89 -3.01 1.70
C TYR A 131 -10.64 -3.03 0.82
N CYS A 132 -10.02 -4.20 0.61
CA CYS A 132 -8.87 -4.35 -0.27
C CYS A 132 -9.18 -3.85 -1.70
N LYS A 133 -10.32 -4.24 -2.28
CA LYS A 133 -10.74 -3.83 -3.63
C LYS A 133 -10.96 -2.32 -3.73
N ASP A 134 -11.65 -1.74 -2.76
CA ASP A 134 -11.90 -0.30 -2.72
C ASP A 134 -10.60 0.50 -2.55
N LEU A 135 -9.69 -0.01 -1.73
CA LEU A 135 -8.37 0.59 -1.53
C LEU A 135 -7.53 0.55 -2.80
N ALA A 136 -7.44 -0.62 -3.45
CA ALA A 136 -6.72 -0.77 -4.71
C ALA A 136 -7.21 0.20 -5.79
N LYS A 137 -8.54 0.28 -5.96
CA LYS A 137 -9.16 1.21 -6.91
C LYS A 137 -8.83 2.67 -6.59
N ALA A 138 -8.96 3.07 -5.33
CA ALA A 138 -8.70 4.45 -4.92
C ALA A 138 -7.21 4.84 -5.08
N ILE A 139 -6.29 3.91 -4.85
CA ILE A 139 -4.85 4.12 -5.05
C ILE A 139 -4.54 4.26 -6.53
N ASP A 140 -5.07 3.38 -7.39
CA ASP A 140 -4.88 3.45 -8.84
C ASP A 140 -5.36 4.79 -9.39
N GLU A 141 -6.60 5.18 -9.05
CA GLU A 141 -7.18 6.47 -9.43
C GLU A 141 -6.33 7.65 -8.93
N LYS A 142 -5.81 7.59 -7.70
CA LYS A 142 -5.00 8.67 -7.13
C LYS A 142 -3.62 8.75 -7.79
N ILE A 143 -2.87 7.66 -7.80
CA ILE A 143 -1.45 7.64 -8.25
C ILE A 143 -1.32 7.97 -9.73
N LEU A 144 -2.26 7.52 -10.57
CA LEU A 144 -2.21 7.81 -12.00
C LEU A 144 -2.60 9.25 -12.35
N ASN A 145 -3.28 9.98 -11.44
CA ASN A 145 -3.77 11.35 -11.70
C ASN A 145 -3.03 12.44 -10.91
N VAL A 146 -2.02 12.10 -10.11
CA VAL A 146 -1.19 13.13 -9.43
C VAL A 146 -0.25 13.82 -10.43
N ASP A 147 0.25 15.00 -10.03
CA ASP A 147 1.23 15.73 -10.85
C ASP A 147 2.59 15.01 -10.93
N ASP A 148 3.44 15.47 -11.84
CA ASP A 148 4.71 14.81 -12.15
C ASP A 148 5.74 14.87 -11.01
N HIS A 149 5.57 15.79 -10.06
CA HIS A 149 6.47 15.95 -8.92
C HIS A 149 6.01 15.20 -7.69
N TYR A 150 4.77 14.75 -7.65
CA TYR A 150 4.13 14.15 -6.49
C TYR A 150 4.94 13.02 -5.84
N LEU A 151 5.48 12.11 -6.65
CA LEU A 151 6.24 10.96 -6.15
C LEU A 151 7.63 11.34 -5.60
N PHE A 152 8.13 12.52 -5.96
CA PHE A 152 9.42 13.02 -5.51
C PHE A 152 9.33 13.93 -4.27
N GLU A 153 8.13 14.31 -3.87
CA GLU A 153 7.94 15.11 -2.66
C GLU A 153 8.41 14.38 -1.42
N ILE A 154 9.05 15.13 -0.52
CA ILE A 154 9.56 14.60 0.74
C ILE A 154 8.45 14.56 1.79
N ASN A 155 8.20 13.40 2.35
CA ASN A 155 7.29 13.22 3.47
C ASN A 155 7.99 12.52 4.64
N LYS A 156 7.54 12.81 5.86
CA LYS A 156 8.00 12.11 7.04
C LYS A 156 7.14 10.87 7.27
N VAL A 157 7.74 9.70 7.14
CA VAL A 157 7.10 8.40 7.36
C VAL A 157 7.91 7.58 8.36
N VAL A 158 7.28 7.18 9.46
CA VAL A 158 7.91 6.34 10.49
C VAL A 158 8.01 4.90 9.96
N PRO A 159 9.13 4.19 10.19
CA PRO A 159 10.34 4.60 10.92
C PRO A 159 11.42 5.29 10.05
N TRP A 160 11.21 5.44 8.74
CA TRP A 160 12.25 5.84 7.78
C TRP A 160 12.58 7.35 7.78
N GLY A 161 11.81 8.19 8.46
CA GLY A 161 12.06 9.62 8.53
C GLY A 161 11.58 10.40 7.30
N GLU A 162 12.34 11.41 6.90
CA GLU A 162 12.05 12.29 5.74
C GLU A 162 12.64 11.68 4.47
N ILE A 163 11.80 11.10 3.64
CA ILE A 163 12.18 10.44 2.38
C ILE A 163 11.18 10.80 1.27
N PRO A 164 11.57 10.65 -0.02
CA PRO A 164 10.64 10.81 -1.14
C PRO A 164 9.46 9.82 -1.04
N ARG A 165 8.28 10.24 -1.50
CA ARG A 165 7.09 9.37 -1.53
C ARG A 165 7.34 8.06 -2.26
N ILE A 166 8.04 8.09 -3.39
CA ILE A 166 8.39 6.87 -4.14
C ILE A 166 9.25 5.90 -3.31
N GLU A 167 10.15 6.41 -2.48
CA GLU A 167 10.95 5.58 -1.59
C GLU A 167 10.10 4.99 -0.45
N SER A 168 9.15 5.77 0.09
CA SER A 168 8.16 5.26 1.05
C SER A 168 7.30 4.15 0.46
N ILE A 169 6.84 4.31 -0.80
CA ILE A 169 6.11 3.28 -1.54
C ILE A 169 6.95 2.01 -1.67
N GLY A 170 8.20 2.15 -2.09
CA GLY A 170 9.10 1.01 -2.23
C GLY A 170 9.34 0.25 -0.93
N LYS A 171 9.66 0.97 0.15
CA LYS A 171 10.01 0.37 1.46
C LYS A 171 8.79 -0.18 2.19
N MET A 172 7.78 0.65 2.38
CA MET A 172 6.67 0.33 3.26
C MET A 172 5.58 -0.49 2.56
N MET A 173 5.26 -0.16 1.31
CA MET A 173 4.18 -0.87 0.63
C MET A 173 4.69 -2.10 -0.09
N ILE A 174 5.71 -1.96 -0.95
CA ILE A 174 6.17 -3.08 -1.79
C ILE A 174 7.02 -4.06 -0.98
N ALA A 175 8.11 -3.61 -0.34
CA ALA A 175 9.01 -4.52 0.38
C ALA A 175 8.33 -5.12 1.61
N HIS A 176 7.97 -4.30 2.60
CA HIS A 176 7.31 -4.74 3.84
C HIS A 176 5.97 -5.45 3.58
N GLY A 177 5.16 -4.98 2.62
CA GLY A 177 3.92 -5.66 2.26
C GLY A 177 4.14 -7.07 1.69
N ASN A 178 5.20 -7.28 0.89
CA ASN A 178 5.53 -8.63 0.38
C ASN A 178 6.16 -9.54 1.45
N GLU A 179 6.85 -9.00 2.45
CA GLU A 179 7.29 -9.78 3.62
C GLU A 179 6.08 -10.40 4.32
N HIS A 180 5.08 -9.61 4.68
CA HIS A 180 3.84 -10.09 5.29
C HIS A 180 2.97 -10.94 4.36
N LEU A 181 2.99 -10.70 3.07
CA LEU A 181 2.34 -11.60 2.10
C LEU A 181 3.00 -12.99 2.12
N GLY A 182 4.34 -13.05 2.18
CA GLY A 182 5.07 -14.31 2.29
C GLY A 182 4.72 -15.08 3.57
N GLU A 183 4.59 -14.38 4.70
CA GLU A 183 4.12 -14.96 5.97
C GLU A 183 2.69 -15.52 5.82
N ALA A 184 1.76 -14.74 5.26
CA ALA A 184 0.38 -15.15 5.05
C ALA A 184 0.27 -16.39 4.15
N GLN A 185 1.04 -16.44 3.06
CA GLN A 185 1.09 -17.58 2.14
C GLN A 185 1.68 -18.83 2.80
N ALA A 186 2.70 -18.67 3.64
CA ALA A 186 3.27 -19.77 4.41
C ALA A 186 2.25 -20.36 5.39
N ILE A 187 1.50 -19.49 6.10
CA ILE A 187 0.42 -19.92 7.01
C ILE A 187 -0.67 -20.66 6.24
N LEU A 188 -1.12 -20.13 5.10
CA LEU A 188 -2.12 -20.79 4.25
C LEU A 188 -1.65 -22.16 3.78
N SER A 189 -0.38 -22.29 3.40
CA SER A 189 0.19 -23.59 3.01
C SER A 189 0.17 -24.60 4.16
N ILE A 190 0.41 -24.16 5.40
CA ILE A 190 0.33 -25.01 6.59
C ILE A 190 -1.10 -25.48 6.83
N THR A 191 -2.10 -24.60 6.72
CA THR A 191 -3.51 -24.96 6.99
C THR A 191 -4.05 -25.94 5.94
N LYS A 192 -3.64 -25.81 4.68
CA LYS A 192 -4.07 -26.71 3.60
C LYS A 192 -3.45 -28.12 3.68
N ASN A 193 -2.39 -28.32 4.45
CA ASN A 193 -1.69 -29.59 4.58
C ASN A 193 -1.91 -30.27 5.96
N LYS A 194 -2.88 -29.81 6.75
CA LYS A 194 -3.37 -30.45 7.97
C LYS A 194 -4.43 -31.50 7.65
#